data_ce8f95d7d4e29b6f4dfa3e7f7727d823
#
_entry.id   ce8f95d7d4e29b6f4dfa3e7f7727d823
#
_cell.length_a   1.000
_cell.length_b   1.000
_cell.length_c   1.000
_cell.angle_alpha   90.00
_cell.angle_beta   90.00
_cell.angle_gamma   90.00
#
_symmetry.space_group_name_H-M   'P 1'
#
loop_
_entity.id
_entity.type
_entity.pdbx_description
1 polymer ?
#
loop_
_entity_poly.entity_id
_entity_poly.type
_entity_poly.pdbx_seq_one_letter_code
_entity_poly.pdbx_strand_id
1 'polypeptide(L)'
;MNRDPEIFKLIEAEHQRQLEGMELIASENFVSPEVMEAMGSYLTNKYAEGYPGHRYYGGCQVVNQVETLAIERVKKLFGAEYANVQPHSGAQANAAVLLAVLKPGDTFMGLNLDQGGHLSHGSKVNTSGVLYNPVGYNINPETGRVDYDDKPKLIIGGGSAYSRDWDYKRMRAIADSVGALLMIDMAHPAGLIAAHLLNNPLEYAHIVTSTTHKTLRGPRGGIILLGKDFENPWGLTTKKGEVKMMSTLLNSAVFPGIQGGPLEHVIAAKAVAFNENLQPEFTEYAKQVKKNAAHLADQLIQKGFNIVSGGTDNHSMLVDLRSKYPDLTGKVAENALVAANITVNKNMVPYDTRSAFQTSGIRLGTPAITTRGAKEDMMDLIADLIEEVLNAPEDAKVIANVKSKVIETMKNYPLFAY
;
A
#
# COMPACT_ATOMS: atom_id res chain seq x y z
N MET A 1 18.54 15.84 30.11
CA MET A 1 18.20 16.76 29.00
C MET A 1 16.74 17.13 29.11
N ASN A 2 16.38 18.39 28.88
CA ASN A 2 14.99 18.80 28.84
C ASN A 2 14.37 18.26 27.53
N ARG A 3 13.10 17.88 27.56
CA ARG A 3 12.32 17.47 26.41
C ARG A 3 12.28 18.65 25.40
N ASP A 4 12.53 18.38 24.11
CA ASP A 4 12.43 19.40 23.06
C ASP A 4 10.96 19.83 22.89
N PRO A 5 10.58 21.08 23.26
CA PRO A 5 9.19 21.49 23.27
C PRO A 5 8.63 21.74 21.86
N GLU A 6 9.48 22.09 20.88
CA GLU A 6 9.04 22.44 19.54
C GLU A 6 8.55 21.21 18.78
N ILE A 7 9.38 20.18 18.67
CA ILE A 7 9.01 18.96 17.95
C ILE A 7 7.86 18.20 18.65
N PHE A 8 7.87 18.15 19.99
CA PHE A 8 6.80 17.45 20.71
C PHE A 8 5.46 18.18 20.64
N LYS A 9 5.45 19.52 20.50
CA LYS A 9 4.23 20.28 20.22
C LYS A 9 3.66 19.94 18.82
N LEU A 10 4.51 19.75 17.81
CA LEU A 10 4.09 19.36 16.47
C LEU A 10 3.55 17.91 16.44
N ILE A 11 4.19 17.00 17.18
CA ILE A 11 3.70 15.62 17.32
C ILE A 11 2.31 15.60 17.95
N GLU A 12 2.09 16.41 19.00
CA GLU A 12 0.77 16.53 19.64
C GLU A 12 -0.27 17.17 18.70
N ALA A 13 0.13 18.17 17.92
CA ALA A 13 -0.77 18.77 16.92
C ALA A 13 -1.19 17.78 15.85
N GLU A 14 -0.28 16.91 15.39
CA GLU A 14 -0.63 15.84 14.45
C GLU A 14 -1.55 14.78 15.08
N HIS A 15 -1.29 14.41 16.36
CA HIS A 15 -2.16 13.51 17.09
C HIS A 15 -3.59 14.08 17.21
N GLN A 16 -3.72 15.36 17.53
CA GLN A 16 -5.02 16.04 17.59
C GLN A 16 -5.70 16.09 16.21
N ARG A 17 -4.94 16.35 15.13
CA ARG A 17 -5.46 16.30 13.77
C ARG A 17 -6.06 14.93 13.43
N GLN A 18 -5.36 13.86 13.79
CA GLN A 18 -5.83 12.49 13.57
C GLN A 18 -7.09 12.18 14.40
N LEU A 19 -7.17 12.64 15.64
CA LEU A 19 -8.34 12.45 16.49
C LEU A 19 -9.58 13.13 15.92
N GLU A 20 -9.45 14.35 15.41
CA GLU A 20 -10.54 15.21 14.95
C GLU A 20 -10.99 14.94 13.50
N GLY A 21 -10.22 14.20 12.69
CA GLY A 21 -10.47 14.02 11.28
C GLY A 21 -11.06 12.65 10.90
N MET A 22 -11.83 12.61 9.80
CA MET A 22 -12.19 11.39 9.09
C MET A 22 -11.09 11.07 8.06
N GLU A 23 -10.26 10.05 8.34
CA GLU A 23 -9.17 9.65 7.45
C GLU A 23 -9.67 8.66 6.40
N LEU A 24 -9.69 9.08 5.15
CA LEU A 24 -10.15 8.31 4.00
C LEU A 24 -9.08 8.12 2.92
N ILE A 25 -7.82 8.45 3.21
CA ILE A 25 -6.72 8.11 2.31
C ILE A 25 -6.54 6.59 2.30
N ALA A 26 -6.73 5.96 1.14
CA ALA A 26 -6.72 4.51 0.99
C ALA A 26 -5.39 3.82 1.38
N SER A 27 -4.30 4.58 1.44
CA SER A 27 -2.96 4.10 1.82
C SER A 27 -2.57 4.40 3.27
N GLU A 28 -3.49 4.94 4.08
CA GLU A 28 -3.26 5.23 5.50
C GLU A 28 -4.05 4.29 6.40
N ASN A 29 -3.53 4.13 7.62
CA ASN A 29 -4.16 3.35 8.68
C ASN A 29 -3.59 3.77 10.04
N PHE A 30 -4.28 3.41 11.11
CA PHE A 30 -3.81 3.59 12.48
C PHE A 30 -3.27 2.27 13.02
N VAL A 31 -2.07 2.32 13.61
CA VAL A 31 -1.44 1.14 14.21
C VAL A 31 -1.89 0.97 15.66
N SER A 32 -1.74 -0.24 16.19
CA SER A 32 -1.99 -0.52 17.61
C SER A 32 -0.97 0.18 18.52
N PRO A 33 -1.32 0.37 19.83
CA PRO A 33 -0.36 0.87 20.82
C PRO A 33 0.91 0.01 20.89
N GLU A 34 0.81 -1.30 20.76
CA GLU A 34 1.93 -2.24 20.79
C GLU A 34 2.89 -2.06 19.60
N VAL A 35 2.36 -1.77 18.42
CA VAL A 35 3.18 -1.42 17.24
C VAL A 35 3.93 -0.11 17.49
N MET A 36 3.28 0.90 18.08
CA MET A 36 3.92 2.18 18.44
C MET A 36 5.01 1.99 19.52
N GLU A 37 4.77 1.16 20.52
CA GLU A 37 5.76 0.82 21.56
C GLU A 37 7.00 0.14 20.96
N ALA A 38 6.80 -0.82 20.06
CA ALA A 38 7.89 -1.49 19.36
C ALA A 38 8.71 -0.50 18.51
N MET A 39 8.07 0.45 17.84
CA MET A 39 8.74 1.52 17.08
C MET A 39 9.61 2.43 17.93
N GLY A 40 9.23 2.70 19.17
CA GLY A 40 9.97 3.52 20.13
C GLY A 40 10.96 2.73 21.00
N SER A 41 11.23 1.47 20.70
CA SER A 41 12.03 0.58 21.54
C SER A 41 13.55 0.80 21.45
N TYR A 42 14.30 0.18 22.37
CA TYR A 42 15.77 0.19 22.40
C TYR A 42 16.42 -0.43 21.15
N LEU A 43 15.68 -1.15 20.33
CA LEU A 43 16.15 -1.70 19.05
C LEU A 43 16.56 -0.60 18.06
N THR A 44 16.09 0.63 18.25
CA THR A 44 16.55 1.83 17.53
C THR A 44 18.07 2.03 17.61
N ASN A 45 18.72 1.58 18.69
CA ASN A 45 20.15 1.79 18.93
C ASN A 45 21.03 0.75 18.21
N LYS A 46 20.46 -0.35 17.66
CA LYS A 46 21.25 -1.48 17.16
C LYS A 46 21.56 -1.40 15.67
N TYR A 47 22.83 -1.54 15.34
CA TYR A 47 23.33 -1.67 13.98
C TYR A 47 23.58 -3.15 13.66
N ALA A 48 22.95 -3.70 12.59
CA ALA A 48 22.89 -5.14 12.35
C ALA A 48 22.94 -5.51 10.85
N GLU A 49 23.93 -4.96 10.09
CA GLU A 49 24.13 -5.34 8.69
C GLU A 49 24.29 -6.85 8.50
N GLY A 50 23.73 -7.36 7.41
CA GLY A 50 23.62 -8.78 7.10
C GLY A 50 22.24 -9.35 7.48
N TYR A 51 22.19 -10.65 7.66
CA TYR A 51 20.95 -11.41 7.93
C TYR A 51 21.11 -12.27 9.19
N PRO A 52 20.02 -12.78 9.80
CA PRO A 52 20.11 -13.68 10.94
C PRO A 52 21.09 -14.84 10.71
N GLY A 53 22.04 -15.01 11.64
CA GLY A 53 23.11 -15.98 11.51
C GLY A 53 24.32 -15.56 10.65
N HIS A 54 24.21 -14.50 9.88
CA HIS A 54 25.24 -13.99 8.97
C HIS A 54 25.41 -12.47 9.07
N ARG A 55 25.61 -11.96 10.31
CA ARG A 55 25.81 -10.52 10.56
C ARG A 55 27.27 -10.11 10.41
N TYR A 56 27.48 -8.88 10.00
CA TYR A 56 28.80 -8.26 9.94
C TYR A 56 29.20 -7.64 11.29
N TYR A 57 28.28 -7.51 12.24
CA TYR A 57 28.46 -6.86 13.56
C TYR A 57 28.22 -7.83 14.70
N GLY A 58 28.97 -7.62 15.83
CA GLY A 58 28.72 -8.34 17.07
C GLY A 58 27.45 -7.87 17.81
N GLY A 59 27.03 -8.63 18.83
CA GLY A 59 25.90 -8.25 19.69
C GLY A 59 24.52 -8.40 19.01
N CYS A 60 24.40 -9.27 18.00
CA CYS A 60 23.19 -9.44 17.21
C CYS A 60 22.29 -10.59 17.65
N GLN A 61 22.57 -11.24 18.78
CA GLN A 61 21.86 -12.44 19.23
C GLN A 61 20.36 -12.21 19.41
N VAL A 62 19.99 -11.05 19.97
CA VAL A 62 18.59 -10.69 20.20
C VAL A 62 17.92 -10.24 18.90
N VAL A 63 18.54 -9.37 18.11
CA VAL A 63 17.96 -8.90 16.84
C VAL A 63 17.83 -10.01 15.81
N ASN A 64 18.69 -11.04 15.85
CA ASN A 64 18.50 -12.24 15.04
C ASN A 64 17.17 -12.93 15.35
N GLN A 65 16.79 -13.03 16.62
CA GLN A 65 15.52 -13.61 17.05
C GLN A 65 14.34 -12.73 16.63
N VAL A 66 14.46 -11.40 16.77
CA VAL A 66 13.44 -10.43 16.36
C VAL A 66 13.17 -10.54 14.86
N GLU A 67 14.21 -10.50 14.03
CA GLU A 67 14.06 -10.60 12.58
C GLU A 67 13.54 -11.96 12.14
N THR A 68 14.05 -13.05 12.74
CA THR A 68 13.54 -14.42 12.48
C THR A 68 12.06 -14.52 12.82
N LEU A 69 11.63 -13.96 13.95
CA LEU A 69 10.21 -13.96 14.34
C LEU A 69 9.32 -13.21 13.34
N ALA A 70 9.78 -12.06 12.84
CA ALA A 70 9.07 -11.30 11.81
C ALA A 70 8.96 -12.10 10.50
N ILE A 71 10.06 -12.74 10.07
CA ILE A 71 10.11 -13.61 8.89
C ILE A 71 9.11 -14.76 9.02
N GLU A 72 9.15 -15.51 10.12
CA GLU A 72 8.27 -16.68 10.30
C GLU A 72 6.79 -16.29 10.41
N ARG A 73 6.48 -15.16 11.05
CA ARG A 73 5.10 -14.65 11.13
C ARG A 73 4.55 -14.24 9.76
N VAL A 74 5.32 -13.51 8.96
CA VAL A 74 4.85 -13.10 7.63
C VAL A 74 4.78 -14.26 6.65
N LYS A 75 5.69 -15.25 6.75
CA LYS A 75 5.60 -16.50 5.99
C LYS A 75 4.30 -17.24 6.32
N LYS A 76 3.98 -17.38 7.62
CA LYS A 76 2.74 -18.02 8.06
C LYS A 76 1.51 -17.26 7.58
N LEU A 77 1.54 -15.92 7.65
CA LEU A 77 0.43 -15.05 7.29
C LEU A 77 0.00 -15.20 5.83
N PHE A 78 0.95 -15.36 4.91
CA PHE A 78 0.70 -15.43 3.47
C PHE A 78 0.90 -16.81 2.85
N GLY A 79 1.40 -17.79 3.60
CA GLY A 79 1.78 -19.09 3.06
C GLY A 79 3.05 -19.04 2.21
N ALA A 80 3.99 -18.15 2.53
CA ALA A 80 5.24 -17.97 1.79
C ALA A 80 6.32 -18.96 2.25
N GLU A 81 7.14 -19.44 1.31
CA GLU A 81 8.34 -20.22 1.62
C GLU A 81 9.51 -19.31 2.06
N TYR A 82 9.61 -18.13 1.44
CA TYR A 82 10.66 -17.15 1.72
C TYR A 82 10.06 -15.77 1.99
N ALA A 83 10.72 -15.03 2.90
CA ALA A 83 10.43 -13.64 3.19
C ALA A 83 11.70 -12.84 3.51
N ASN A 84 11.76 -11.60 3.01
CA ASN A 84 12.72 -10.58 3.44
C ASN A 84 11.94 -9.42 4.06
N VAL A 85 12.21 -9.11 5.34
CA VAL A 85 11.51 -8.07 6.11
C VAL A 85 12.33 -6.79 6.28
N GLN A 86 13.53 -6.73 5.69
CA GLN A 86 14.44 -5.59 5.81
C GLN A 86 14.10 -4.36 4.94
N PRO A 87 13.37 -4.45 3.81
CA PRO A 87 13.08 -3.26 3.02
C PRO A 87 12.44 -2.15 3.87
N HIS A 88 13.03 -0.92 3.79
CA HIS A 88 12.57 0.24 4.57
C HIS A 88 11.22 0.77 4.09
N SER A 89 10.88 0.48 2.84
CA SER A 89 9.60 0.88 2.21
C SER A 89 9.21 -0.09 1.09
N GLY A 90 7.96 -0.02 0.63
CA GLY A 90 7.53 -0.75 -0.58
C GLY A 90 8.31 -0.34 -1.82
N ALA A 91 8.64 0.95 -1.97
CA ALA A 91 9.46 1.43 -3.09
C ALA A 91 10.85 0.80 -3.09
N GLN A 92 11.48 0.62 -1.92
CA GLN A 92 12.77 -0.06 -1.81
C GLN A 92 12.66 -1.57 -2.02
N ALA A 93 11.57 -2.20 -1.59
CA ALA A 93 11.29 -3.60 -1.93
C ALA A 93 11.19 -3.79 -3.44
N ASN A 94 10.44 -2.93 -4.13
CA ASN A 94 10.34 -2.94 -5.59
C ASN A 94 11.69 -2.67 -6.26
N ALA A 95 12.45 -1.67 -5.80
CA ALA A 95 13.79 -1.37 -6.33
C ALA A 95 14.76 -2.55 -6.16
N ALA A 96 14.71 -3.26 -5.02
CA ALA A 96 15.52 -4.45 -4.80
C ALA A 96 15.16 -5.58 -5.78
N VAL A 97 13.86 -5.81 -6.03
CA VAL A 97 13.43 -6.80 -7.03
C VAL A 97 13.93 -6.41 -8.42
N LEU A 98 13.73 -5.15 -8.83
CA LEU A 98 14.23 -4.67 -10.15
C LEU A 98 15.75 -4.86 -10.28
N LEU A 99 16.51 -4.50 -9.25
CA LEU A 99 17.98 -4.70 -9.23
C LEU A 99 18.38 -6.18 -9.30
N ALA A 100 17.62 -7.06 -8.67
CA ALA A 100 17.89 -8.51 -8.68
C ALA A 100 17.63 -9.16 -10.05
N VAL A 101 16.62 -8.68 -10.80
CA VAL A 101 16.11 -9.38 -12.00
C VAL A 101 16.39 -8.66 -13.31
N LEU A 102 16.75 -7.37 -13.29
CA LEU A 102 17.01 -6.55 -14.47
C LEU A 102 18.40 -5.95 -14.45
N LYS A 103 18.91 -5.64 -15.65
CA LYS A 103 20.08 -4.78 -15.87
C LYS A 103 19.61 -3.41 -16.33
N PRO A 104 20.39 -2.33 -16.09
CA PRO A 104 20.07 -1.02 -16.66
C PRO A 104 19.77 -1.10 -18.16
N GLY A 105 18.65 -0.49 -18.59
CA GLY A 105 18.15 -0.53 -19.96
C GLY A 105 17.27 -1.74 -20.31
N ASP A 106 17.13 -2.75 -19.44
CA ASP A 106 16.22 -3.85 -19.67
C ASP A 106 14.76 -3.37 -19.65
N THR A 107 13.92 -4.01 -20.48
CA THR A 107 12.49 -3.69 -20.59
C THR A 107 11.68 -4.45 -19.54
N PHE A 108 10.80 -3.75 -18.85
CA PHE A 108 9.78 -4.33 -17.99
C PHE A 108 8.43 -3.64 -18.21
N MET A 109 7.36 -4.28 -17.78
CA MET A 109 5.99 -3.81 -17.96
C MET A 109 5.33 -3.51 -16.62
N GLY A 110 4.60 -2.39 -16.54
CA GLY A 110 3.86 -1.98 -15.34
C GLY A 110 2.60 -1.19 -15.69
N LEU A 111 1.63 -1.16 -14.77
CA LEU A 111 0.44 -0.35 -14.93
C LEU A 111 0.82 1.14 -14.96
N ASN A 112 0.37 1.87 -15.98
CA ASN A 112 0.61 3.30 -16.10
C ASN A 112 0.11 4.06 -14.86
N LEU A 113 0.85 5.09 -14.44
CA LEU A 113 0.54 5.88 -13.25
C LEU A 113 -0.83 6.57 -13.33
N ASP A 114 -1.17 7.10 -14.50
CA ASP A 114 -2.45 7.73 -14.81
C ASP A 114 -3.63 6.75 -14.86
N GLN A 115 -3.33 5.46 -14.96
CA GLN A 115 -4.31 4.37 -14.93
C GLN A 115 -4.43 3.69 -13.56
N GLY A 116 -3.78 4.24 -12.53
CA GLY A 116 -3.82 3.76 -11.16
C GLY A 116 -2.60 2.95 -10.72
N GLY A 117 -1.52 2.94 -11.51
CA GLY A 117 -0.23 2.33 -11.15
C GLY A 117 0.46 3.03 -9.97
N HIS A 118 1.63 2.52 -9.59
CA HIS A 118 2.48 3.13 -8.57
C HIS A 118 3.73 3.76 -9.21
N LEU A 119 4.29 4.81 -8.58
CA LEU A 119 5.51 5.49 -9.07
C LEU A 119 6.67 4.53 -9.35
N SER A 120 6.88 3.53 -8.49
CA SER A 120 7.95 2.53 -8.64
C SER A 120 7.69 1.46 -9.72
N HIS A 121 6.57 1.54 -10.45
CA HIS A 121 6.24 0.66 -11.56
C HIS A 121 6.62 1.26 -12.93
N GLY A 122 7.61 2.16 -12.98
CA GLY A 122 8.17 2.68 -14.24
C GLY A 122 7.90 4.17 -14.50
N SER A 123 7.46 4.93 -13.50
CA SER A 123 7.33 6.38 -13.68
C SER A 123 8.69 7.01 -14.04
N LYS A 124 8.70 7.88 -15.05
CA LYS A 124 9.91 8.56 -15.56
C LYS A 124 10.68 9.37 -14.52
N VAL A 125 10.01 9.78 -13.44
CA VAL A 125 10.62 10.52 -12.32
C VAL A 125 11.09 9.59 -11.19
N ASN A 126 10.85 8.30 -11.29
CA ASN A 126 11.29 7.30 -10.33
C ASN A 126 12.52 6.55 -10.86
N THR A 127 13.37 6.04 -9.96
CA THR A 127 14.56 5.24 -10.31
C THR A 127 14.22 4.09 -11.27
N SER A 128 13.04 3.49 -11.16
CA SER A 128 12.58 2.44 -12.07
C SER A 128 12.45 2.91 -13.51
N GLY A 129 11.97 4.14 -13.74
CA GLY A 129 11.85 4.73 -15.08
C GLY A 129 13.13 5.41 -15.57
N VAL A 130 14.09 5.70 -14.66
CA VAL A 130 15.40 6.31 -15.01
C VAL A 130 16.41 5.25 -15.43
N LEU A 131 16.46 4.11 -14.73
CA LEU A 131 17.47 3.07 -14.96
C LEU A 131 17.04 2.02 -16.00
N TYR A 132 15.75 1.77 -16.13
CA TYR A 132 15.22 0.71 -16.99
C TYR A 132 14.33 1.29 -18.09
N ASN A 133 13.88 0.44 -19.00
CA ASN A 133 12.96 0.80 -20.07
C ASN A 133 11.52 0.33 -19.73
N PRO A 134 10.73 1.13 -19.02
CA PRO A 134 9.36 0.76 -18.68
C PRO A 134 8.43 0.90 -19.88
N VAL A 135 7.63 -0.12 -20.12
CA VAL A 135 6.48 -0.11 -21.04
C VAL A 135 5.21 -0.14 -20.18
N GLY A 136 4.36 0.85 -20.35
CA GLY A 136 3.12 0.95 -19.59
C GLY A 136 2.01 0.13 -20.23
N TYR A 137 1.29 -0.68 -19.47
CA TYR A 137 0.00 -1.20 -19.90
C TYR A 137 -1.16 -0.36 -19.34
N ASN A 138 -2.30 -0.40 -20.04
CA ASN A 138 -3.43 0.46 -19.75
C ASN A 138 -4.63 -0.36 -19.22
N ILE A 139 -5.60 0.37 -18.69
CA ILE A 139 -6.92 -0.14 -18.37
C ILE A 139 -7.80 0.01 -19.63
N ASN A 140 -8.54 -1.04 -19.98
CA ASN A 140 -9.52 -0.97 -21.06
C ASN A 140 -10.60 0.09 -20.74
N PRO A 141 -10.86 1.06 -21.62
CA PRO A 141 -11.75 2.20 -21.33
C PRO A 141 -13.22 1.80 -21.12
N GLU A 142 -13.65 0.68 -21.70
CA GLU A 142 -15.04 0.23 -21.62
C GLU A 142 -15.29 -0.58 -20.33
N THR A 143 -14.31 -1.37 -19.90
CA THR A 143 -14.46 -2.30 -18.77
C THR A 143 -13.79 -1.84 -17.49
N GLY A 144 -12.88 -0.86 -17.56
CA GLY A 144 -12.03 -0.45 -16.46
C GLY A 144 -11.04 -1.54 -16.01
N ARG A 145 -10.73 -2.54 -16.86
CA ARG A 145 -9.83 -3.66 -16.57
C ARG A 145 -8.56 -3.61 -17.42
N VAL A 146 -7.51 -4.28 -16.95
CA VAL A 146 -6.17 -4.30 -17.58
C VAL A 146 -6.18 -4.95 -18.97
N ASP A 147 -5.36 -4.43 -19.91
CA ASP A 147 -5.09 -4.95 -21.26
C ASP A 147 -3.64 -5.48 -21.39
N TYR A 148 -3.37 -6.53 -22.25
CA TYR A 148 -2.23 -7.44 -22.03
C TYR A 148 -1.46 -7.86 -23.30
N ASP A 149 -0.84 -6.96 -24.11
CA ASP A 149 -0.27 -7.36 -25.44
C ASP A 149 1.25 -7.17 -25.72
N ASP A 150 2.14 -6.86 -24.73
CA ASP A 150 3.59 -6.63 -24.98
C ASP A 150 4.56 -7.65 -24.32
N LYS A 151 5.83 -7.75 -24.81
CA LYS A 151 6.82 -8.79 -24.38
C LYS A 151 8.00 -8.26 -23.53
N PRO A 152 7.85 -8.12 -22.20
CA PRO A 152 8.94 -7.68 -21.29
C PRO A 152 9.72 -8.84 -20.66
N LYS A 153 10.84 -8.54 -19.94
CA LYS A 153 11.54 -9.49 -19.05
C LYS A 153 10.84 -9.68 -17.71
N LEU A 154 10.13 -8.67 -17.26
CA LEU A 154 9.38 -8.64 -16.01
C LEU A 154 8.04 -7.95 -16.26
N ILE A 155 6.96 -8.55 -15.75
CA ILE A 155 5.65 -7.93 -15.66
C ILE A 155 5.37 -7.61 -14.19
N ILE A 156 5.01 -6.35 -13.91
CA ILE A 156 4.61 -5.90 -12.57
C ILE A 156 3.10 -5.73 -12.56
N GLY A 157 2.41 -6.52 -11.73
CA GLY A 157 1.00 -6.33 -11.39
C GLY A 157 0.85 -5.63 -10.06
N GLY A 158 -0.25 -4.92 -9.89
CA GLY A 158 -0.57 -4.13 -8.71
C GLY A 158 -0.89 -2.69 -9.06
N GLY A 159 -1.63 -2.02 -8.18
CA GLY A 159 -2.05 -0.64 -8.42
C GLY A 159 -2.42 0.07 -7.12
N SER A 160 -2.26 1.40 -7.13
CA SER A 160 -2.58 2.27 -6.00
C SER A 160 -4.03 2.76 -6.02
N ALA A 161 -4.69 2.73 -7.19
CA ALA A 161 -6.06 3.21 -7.38
C ALA A 161 -6.91 2.24 -8.23
N TYR A 162 -6.60 0.94 -8.17
CA TYR A 162 -7.38 -0.10 -8.83
C TYR A 162 -8.31 -0.77 -7.82
N SER A 163 -9.63 -0.65 -8.05
CA SER A 163 -10.66 -1.04 -7.07
C SER A 163 -11.14 -2.48 -7.21
N ARG A 164 -10.69 -3.22 -8.22
CA ARG A 164 -11.11 -4.62 -8.46
C ARG A 164 -10.05 -5.60 -8.01
N ASP A 165 -10.45 -6.85 -7.79
CA ASP A 165 -9.50 -7.94 -7.55
C ASP A 165 -8.74 -8.30 -8.82
N TRP A 166 -7.54 -8.85 -8.68
CA TRP A 166 -6.64 -9.15 -9.77
C TRP A 166 -6.76 -10.62 -10.19
N ASP A 167 -6.77 -10.87 -11.49
CA ASP A 167 -6.64 -12.22 -12.06
C ASP A 167 -5.16 -12.62 -12.19
N TYR A 168 -4.55 -12.97 -11.06
CA TYR A 168 -3.14 -13.36 -11.01
C TYR A 168 -2.84 -14.60 -11.85
N LYS A 169 -3.80 -15.53 -11.99
CA LYS A 169 -3.66 -16.72 -12.82
C LYS A 169 -3.49 -16.35 -14.29
N ARG A 170 -4.30 -15.43 -14.79
CA ARG A 170 -4.21 -14.93 -16.16
C ARG A 170 -2.92 -14.14 -16.37
N MET A 171 -2.53 -13.29 -15.42
CA MET A 171 -1.26 -12.55 -15.46
C MET A 171 -0.06 -13.51 -15.53
N ARG A 172 -0.09 -14.61 -14.75
CA ARG A 172 0.95 -15.63 -14.80
C ARG A 172 1.02 -16.31 -16.17
N ALA A 173 -0.10 -16.71 -16.74
CA ALA A 173 -0.14 -17.32 -18.06
C ALA A 173 0.41 -16.40 -19.15
N ILE A 174 0.16 -15.10 -19.05
CA ILE A 174 0.71 -14.09 -19.96
C ILE A 174 2.23 -13.99 -19.76
N ALA A 175 2.71 -13.88 -18.53
CA ALA A 175 4.14 -13.82 -18.25
C ALA A 175 4.88 -15.05 -18.80
N ASP A 176 4.34 -16.25 -18.57
CA ASP A 176 4.91 -17.50 -19.07
C ASP A 176 4.93 -17.53 -20.61
N SER A 177 3.90 -17.02 -21.29
CA SER A 177 3.80 -17.02 -22.75
C SER A 177 4.89 -16.19 -23.44
N VAL A 178 5.48 -15.23 -22.72
CA VAL A 178 6.55 -14.35 -23.22
C VAL A 178 7.91 -14.58 -22.52
N GLY A 179 7.97 -15.57 -21.63
CA GLY A 179 9.19 -15.89 -20.88
C GLY A 179 9.58 -14.83 -19.85
N ALA A 180 8.62 -14.03 -19.37
CA ALA A 180 8.83 -12.99 -18.36
C ALA A 180 8.64 -13.53 -16.95
N LEU A 181 9.33 -12.93 -15.97
CA LEU A 181 8.95 -13.09 -14.57
C LEU A 181 7.70 -12.26 -14.26
N LEU A 182 6.85 -12.76 -13.37
CA LEU A 182 5.72 -12.02 -12.81
C LEU A 182 6.05 -11.56 -11.39
N MET A 183 6.02 -10.26 -11.17
CA MET A 183 6.06 -9.63 -9.85
C MET A 183 4.70 -9.03 -9.54
N ILE A 184 4.21 -9.24 -8.32
CA ILE A 184 2.98 -8.60 -7.85
C ILE A 184 3.32 -7.69 -6.65
N ASP A 185 3.03 -6.40 -6.80
CA ASP A 185 2.99 -5.45 -5.68
C ASP A 185 1.58 -5.45 -5.08
N MET A 186 1.40 -6.20 -3.99
CA MET A 186 0.12 -6.32 -3.30
C MET A 186 -0.06 -5.28 -2.19
N ALA A 187 0.73 -4.21 -2.16
CA ALA A 187 0.79 -3.26 -1.04
C ALA A 187 -0.58 -2.74 -0.59
N HIS A 188 -1.47 -2.40 -1.52
CA HIS A 188 -2.79 -1.89 -1.16
C HIS A 188 -3.71 -2.95 -0.55
N PRO A 189 -3.99 -4.09 -1.20
CA PRO A 189 -4.93 -5.09 -0.68
C PRO A 189 -4.30 -6.11 0.29
N ALA A 190 -3.03 -5.99 0.67
CA ALA A 190 -2.28 -7.02 1.41
C ALA A 190 -2.99 -7.51 2.68
N GLY A 191 -3.65 -6.64 3.45
CA GLY A 191 -4.42 -7.04 4.63
C GLY A 191 -5.66 -7.86 4.29
N LEU A 192 -6.34 -7.56 3.17
CA LEU A 192 -7.48 -8.34 2.70
C LEU A 192 -7.05 -9.71 2.15
N ILE A 193 -5.88 -9.77 1.51
CA ILE A 193 -5.25 -11.03 1.05
C ILE A 193 -4.86 -11.88 2.26
N ALA A 194 -4.22 -11.29 3.28
CA ALA A 194 -3.86 -11.97 4.53
C ALA A 194 -5.07 -12.55 5.26
N ALA A 195 -6.23 -11.88 5.19
CA ALA A 195 -7.49 -12.34 5.73
C ALA A 195 -8.28 -13.30 4.80
N HIS A 196 -7.69 -13.73 3.69
CA HIS A 196 -8.31 -14.63 2.68
C HIS A 196 -9.60 -14.08 2.05
N LEU A 197 -9.72 -12.76 1.91
CA LEU A 197 -10.88 -12.07 1.32
C LEU A 197 -10.68 -11.66 -0.13
N LEU A 198 -9.47 -11.82 -0.66
CA LEU A 198 -9.05 -11.58 -2.04
C LEU A 198 -8.08 -12.69 -2.48
N ASN A 199 -7.88 -12.81 -3.80
CA ASN A 199 -6.95 -13.77 -4.38
C ASN A 199 -5.53 -13.59 -3.82
N ASN A 200 -4.83 -14.70 -3.54
CA ASN A 200 -3.45 -14.67 -3.05
C ASN A 200 -2.47 -14.71 -4.24
N PRO A 201 -1.67 -13.66 -4.47
CA PRO A 201 -0.71 -13.64 -5.56
C PRO A 201 0.42 -14.66 -5.43
N LEU A 202 0.74 -15.13 -4.22
CA LEU A 202 1.81 -16.10 -3.96
C LEU A 202 1.58 -17.47 -4.64
N GLU A 203 0.34 -17.78 -5.00
CA GLU A 203 0.02 -18.99 -5.75
C GLU A 203 0.48 -18.93 -7.22
N TYR A 204 0.64 -17.72 -7.76
CA TYR A 204 0.88 -17.51 -9.19
C TYR A 204 2.13 -16.68 -9.49
N ALA A 205 2.43 -15.67 -8.70
CA ALA A 205 3.55 -14.77 -8.94
C ALA A 205 4.90 -15.44 -8.64
N HIS A 206 5.92 -15.06 -9.39
CA HIS A 206 7.30 -15.45 -9.09
C HIS A 206 7.83 -14.71 -7.87
N ILE A 207 7.52 -13.41 -7.75
CA ILE A 207 7.96 -12.54 -6.66
C ILE A 207 6.78 -11.69 -6.23
N VAL A 208 6.61 -11.51 -4.92
CA VAL A 208 5.57 -10.62 -4.37
C VAL A 208 6.23 -9.58 -3.48
N THR A 209 5.82 -8.33 -3.61
CA THR A 209 6.22 -7.24 -2.71
C THR A 209 5.00 -6.64 -2.02
N SER A 210 5.23 -6.03 -0.87
CA SER A 210 4.20 -5.27 -0.18
C SER A 210 4.79 -4.16 0.68
N THR A 211 3.94 -3.21 1.04
CA THR A 211 4.12 -2.37 2.22
C THR A 211 3.51 -3.06 3.44
N THR A 212 3.84 -2.57 4.65
CA THR A 212 3.31 -3.10 5.91
C THR A 212 2.28 -2.19 6.59
N HIS A 213 2.10 -0.96 6.10
CA HIS A 213 1.40 0.13 6.80
C HIS A 213 0.03 0.53 6.21
N LYS A 214 -0.49 -0.20 5.21
CA LYS A 214 -1.81 0.08 4.62
C LYS A 214 -2.88 -0.83 5.25
N THR A 215 -3.49 -1.70 4.48
CA THR A 215 -4.47 -2.66 5.01
C THR A 215 -3.88 -3.66 6.01
N LEU A 216 -2.56 -3.91 5.99
CA LEU A 216 -1.87 -4.72 7.01
C LEU A 216 -1.76 -4.03 8.38
N ARG A 217 -2.03 -2.73 8.47
CA ARG A 217 -2.12 -1.99 9.75
C ARG A 217 -0.85 -2.09 10.63
N GLY A 218 0.32 -2.20 9.97
CA GLY A 218 1.63 -2.26 10.63
C GLY A 218 2.44 -0.97 10.47
N PRO A 219 3.71 -0.97 10.90
CA PRO A 219 4.60 0.17 10.75
C PRO A 219 4.89 0.45 9.27
N ARG A 220 5.33 1.67 8.95
CA ARG A 220 5.83 1.98 7.60
C ARG A 220 7.07 1.14 7.30
N GLY A 221 6.99 0.37 6.22
CA GLY A 221 8.05 -0.54 5.79
C GLY A 221 7.64 -1.31 4.54
N GLY A 222 8.53 -2.19 4.07
CA GLY A 222 8.28 -3.09 2.95
C GLY A 222 8.67 -4.53 3.27
N ILE A 223 8.20 -5.45 2.46
CA ILE A 223 8.53 -6.89 2.48
C ILE A 223 8.66 -7.43 1.06
N ILE A 224 9.46 -8.49 0.90
CA ILE A 224 9.56 -9.29 -0.33
C ILE A 224 9.26 -10.74 0.05
N LEU A 225 8.41 -11.40 -0.73
CA LEU A 225 7.95 -12.77 -0.49
C LEU A 225 8.10 -13.62 -1.75
N LEU A 226 8.36 -14.91 -1.56
CA LEU A 226 8.22 -15.94 -2.59
C LEU A 226 7.27 -17.01 -2.08
N GLY A 227 6.27 -17.39 -2.89
CA GLY A 227 5.41 -18.53 -2.61
C GLY A 227 6.21 -19.83 -2.59
N LYS A 228 7.12 -19.97 -3.57
CA LYS A 228 8.13 -21.03 -3.65
C LYS A 228 9.45 -20.41 -4.09
N ASP A 229 10.56 -20.78 -3.46
CA ASP A 229 11.88 -20.38 -3.91
C ASP A 229 12.29 -21.17 -5.17
N PHE A 230 13.08 -20.56 -6.05
CA PHE A 230 13.45 -21.16 -7.32
C PHE A 230 14.85 -20.73 -7.78
N GLU A 231 15.47 -21.54 -8.62
CA GLU A 231 16.75 -21.23 -9.24
C GLU A 231 16.59 -20.01 -10.18
N ASN A 232 17.57 -19.10 -10.15
CA ASN A 232 17.52 -17.95 -11.04
C ASN A 232 17.57 -18.40 -12.52
N PRO A 233 16.72 -17.83 -13.40
CA PRO A 233 16.61 -18.27 -14.80
C PRO A 233 17.82 -17.87 -15.68
N TRP A 234 18.78 -17.12 -15.14
CA TRP A 234 19.96 -16.64 -15.87
C TRP A 234 21.21 -17.51 -15.65
N GLY A 235 21.12 -18.59 -14.89
CA GLY A 235 22.24 -19.47 -14.59
C GLY A 235 23.35 -18.83 -13.77
N LEU A 236 23.05 -17.79 -12.98
CA LEU A 236 24.04 -17.16 -12.09
C LEU A 236 24.42 -18.13 -10.99
N THR A 237 25.74 -18.36 -10.82
CA THR A 237 26.25 -19.36 -9.88
C THR A 237 26.95 -18.76 -8.67
N THR A 238 27.08 -19.55 -7.62
CA THR A 238 27.95 -19.31 -6.48
C THR A 238 29.41 -19.54 -6.87
N LYS A 239 30.34 -19.16 -6.00
CA LYS A 239 31.78 -19.47 -6.19
C LYS A 239 32.07 -20.99 -6.30
N LYS A 240 31.15 -21.83 -5.82
CA LYS A 240 31.24 -23.30 -5.88
C LYS A 240 30.61 -23.88 -7.15
N GLY A 241 30.06 -23.05 -8.05
CA GLY A 241 29.42 -23.49 -9.28
C GLY A 241 27.95 -23.89 -9.15
N GLU A 242 27.35 -23.79 -7.97
CA GLU A 242 25.92 -24.06 -7.73
C GLU A 242 25.06 -22.90 -8.23
N VAL A 243 23.93 -23.19 -8.89
CA VAL A 243 23.00 -22.15 -9.32
C VAL A 243 22.40 -21.45 -8.09
N LYS A 244 22.41 -20.11 -8.09
CA LYS A 244 21.86 -19.32 -6.99
C LYS A 244 20.33 -19.38 -7.01
N MET A 245 19.73 -19.57 -5.84
CA MET A 245 18.31 -19.40 -5.64
C MET A 245 17.89 -17.92 -5.77
N MET A 246 16.66 -17.65 -6.16
CA MET A 246 16.12 -16.29 -6.28
C MET A 246 16.16 -15.55 -4.94
N SER A 247 15.87 -16.22 -3.83
CA SER A 247 16.01 -15.66 -2.49
C SER A 247 17.41 -15.09 -2.20
N THR A 248 18.45 -15.76 -2.68
CA THR A 248 19.84 -15.29 -2.55
C THR A 248 20.07 -13.98 -3.34
N LEU A 249 19.51 -13.88 -4.53
CA LEU A 249 19.62 -12.66 -5.34
C LEU A 249 18.85 -11.50 -4.71
N LEU A 250 17.64 -11.76 -4.24
CA LEU A 250 16.81 -10.77 -3.56
C LEU A 250 17.46 -10.27 -2.27
N ASN A 251 18.00 -11.17 -1.44
CA ASN A 251 18.75 -10.78 -0.24
C ASN A 251 19.96 -9.89 -0.60
N SER A 252 20.75 -10.28 -1.62
CA SER A 252 21.89 -9.49 -2.06
C SER A 252 21.49 -8.12 -2.62
N ALA A 253 20.34 -8.02 -3.27
CA ALA A 253 19.82 -6.77 -3.81
C ALA A 253 19.30 -5.83 -2.70
N VAL A 254 18.73 -6.35 -1.61
CA VAL A 254 18.36 -5.56 -0.43
C VAL A 254 19.63 -5.13 0.29
N PHE A 255 20.42 -6.07 0.77
CA PHE A 255 21.68 -5.81 1.44
C PHE A 255 22.80 -6.68 0.83
N PRO A 256 23.92 -6.10 0.38
CA PRO A 256 24.30 -4.69 0.44
C PRO A 256 23.85 -3.84 -0.77
N GLY A 257 22.94 -4.36 -1.63
CA GLY A 257 22.63 -3.76 -2.93
C GLY A 257 22.10 -2.33 -2.86
N ILE A 258 21.06 -2.09 -2.06
CA ILE A 258 20.38 -0.77 -1.95
C ILE A 258 20.25 -0.25 -0.53
N GLN A 259 20.52 -1.08 0.48
CA GLN A 259 20.42 -0.71 1.91
C GLN A 259 21.71 -1.09 2.65
N GLY A 260 21.98 -0.39 3.78
CA GLY A 260 22.93 -0.75 4.81
C GLY A 260 22.22 -1.44 5.97
N GLY A 261 22.46 -0.97 7.22
CA GLY A 261 21.86 -1.54 8.43
C GLY A 261 20.32 -1.52 8.41
N PRO A 262 19.67 -2.64 8.76
CA PRO A 262 18.24 -2.71 8.85
C PRO A 262 17.70 -1.89 10.02
N LEU A 263 16.43 -1.47 9.95
CA LEU A 263 15.73 -0.76 11.00
C LEU A 263 15.10 -1.77 11.96
N GLU A 264 15.86 -2.23 12.96
CA GLU A 264 15.45 -3.33 13.84
C GLU A 264 14.19 -3.02 14.67
N HIS A 265 13.99 -1.76 15.09
CA HIS A 265 12.75 -1.31 15.73
C HIS A 265 11.53 -1.41 14.79
N VAL A 266 11.71 -1.13 13.50
CA VAL A 266 10.64 -1.31 12.50
C VAL A 266 10.37 -2.79 12.25
N ILE A 267 11.42 -3.64 12.22
CA ILE A 267 11.25 -5.09 12.06
C ILE A 267 10.51 -5.67 13.27
N ALA A 268 10.82 -5.22 14.49
CA ALA A 268 10.07 -5.61 15.68
C ALA A 268 8.59 -5.20 15.59
N ALA A 269 8.32 -3.98 15.16
CA ALA A 269 6.96 -3.50 14.96
C ALA A 269 6.22 -4.27 13.85
N LYS A 270 6.92 -4.68 12.77
CA LYS A 270 6.38 -5.62 11.77
C LYS A 270 6.02 -6.97 12.41
N ALA A 271 6.89 -7.51 13.28
CA ALA A 271 6.62 -8.76 13.97
C ALA A 271 5.37 -8.67 14.87
N VAL A 272 5.15 -7.55 15.56
CA VAL A 272 3.93 -7.29 16.33
C VAL A 272 2.71 -7.27 15.40
N ALA A 273 2.73 -6.45 14.37
CA ALA A 273 1.62 -6.32 13.42
C ALA A 273 1.27 -7.65 12.73
N PHE A 274 2.26 -8.43 12.31
CA PHE A 274 2.01 -9.75 11.71
C PHE A 274 1.39 -10.73 12.70
N ASN A 275 1.71 -10.62 13.99
CA ASN A 275 1.03 -11.43 15.01
C ASN A 275 -0.43 -11.02 15.19
N GLU A 276 -0.72 -9.72 15.21
CA GLU A 276 -2.10 -9.21 15.24
C GLU A 276 -2.88 -9.69 14.00
N ASN A 277 -2.24 -9.64 12.83
CA ASN A 277 -2.87 -10.06 11.57
C ASN A 277 -3.15 -11.58 11.48
N LEU A 278 -2.50 -12.38 12.30
CA LEU A 278 -2.77 -13.82 12.44
C LEU A 278 -3.95 -14.12 13.37
N GLN A 279 -4.50 -13.13 14.08
CA GLN A 279 -5.62 -13.31 15.01
C GLN A 279 -6.96 -13.23 14.30
N PRO A 280 -8.01 -13.89 14.81
CA PRO A 280 -9.36 -13.85 14.24
C PRO A 280 -9.92 -12.43 14.14
N GLU A 281 -9.60 -11.56 15.10
CA GLU A 281 -10.06 -10.16 15.16
C GLU A 281 -9.62 -9.37 13.94
N PHE A 282 -8.44 -9.66 13.40
CA PHE A 282 -7.98 -9.03 12.16
C PHE A 282 -8.82 -9.45 10.96
N THR A 283 -9.28 -10.69 10.91
CA THR A 283 -10.18 -11.16 9.85
C THR A 283 -11.52 -10.42 9.91
N GLU A 284 -12.07 -10.20 11.10
CA GLU A 284 -13.32 -9.43 11.28
C GLU A 284 -13.13 -7.95 10.90
N TYR A 285 -12.00 -7.35 11.29
CA TYR A 285 -11.62 -6.02 10.82
C TYR A 285 -11.56 -5.94 9.29
N ALA A 286 -10.88 -6.86 8.64
CA ALA A 286 -10.71 -6.89 7.20
C ALA A 286 -12.05 -7.07 6.45
N LYS A 287 -12.96 -7.90 6.97
CA LYS A 287 -14.33 -8.03 6.47
C LYS A 287 -15.08 -6.70 6.56
N GLN A 288 -14.97 -6.01 7.70
CA GLN A 288 -15.63 -4.73 7.89
C GLN A 288 -15.03 -3.65 6.96
N VAL A 289 -13.72 -3.62 6.75
CA VAL A 289 -13.08 -2.72 5.76
C VAL A 289 -13.71 -2.89 4.38
N LYS A 290 -13.83 -4.12 3.91
CA LYS A 290 -14.41 -4.44 2.59
C LYS A 290 -15.90 -4.06 2.52
N LYS A 291 -16.66 -4.35 3.59
CA LYS A 291 -18.06 -4.01 3.69
C LYS A 291 -18.30 -2.50 3.68
N ASN A 292 -17.52 -1.77 4.46
CA ASN A 292 -17.56 -0.30 4.49
C ASN A 292 -17.23 0.30 3.11
N ALA A 293 -16.22 -0.24 2.43
CA ALA A 293 -15.85 0.26 1.10
C ALA A 293 -16.95 0.03 0.06
N ALA A 294 -17.54 -1.15 0.03
CA ALA A 294 -18.66 -1.45 -0.86
C ALA A 294 -19.87 -0.54 -0.56
N HIS A 295 -20.23 -0.39 0.71
CA HIS A 295 -21.36 0.43 1.15
C HIS A 295 -21.14 1.92 0.80
N LEU A 296 -19.95 2.47 1.07
CA LEU A 296 -19.60 3.85 0.70
C LEU A 296 -19.68 4.06 -0.82
N ALA A 297 -19.18 3.11 -1.61
CA ALA A 297 -19.26 3.18 -3.07
C ALA A 297 -20.73 3.21 -3.54
N ASP A 298 -21.58 2.35 -3.00
CA ASP A 298 -23.01 2.29 -3.33
C ASP A 298 -23.73 3.60 -2.95
N GLN A 299 -23.47 4.16 -1.77
CA GLN A 299 -24.03 5.44 -1.34
C GLN A 299 -23.63 6.58 -2.27
N LEU A 300 -22.35 6.65 -2.66
CA LEU A 300 -21.88 7.66 -3.59
C LEU A 300 -22.52 7.50 -4.99
N ILE A 301 -22.68 6.26 -5.47
CA ILE A 301 -23.38 5.99 -6.75
C ILE A 301 -24.84 6.45 -6.68
N GLN A 302 -25.56 6.15 -5.60
CA GLN A 302 -26.96 6.63 -5.40
C GLN A 302 -27.05 8.16 -5.40
N LYS A 303 -26.02 8.84 -4.94
CA LYS A 303 -25.90 10.30 -4.99
C LYS A 303 -25.44 10.84 -6.37
N GLY A 304 -25.28 9.97 -7.38
CA GLY A 304 -24.90 10.34 -8.75
C GLY A 304 -23.41 10.53 -8.99
N PHE A 305 -22.55 10.09 -8.07
CA PHE A 305 -21.12 10.03 -8.35
C PHE A 305 -20.77 8.82 -9.25
N ASN A 306 -19.78 8.99 -10.10
CA ASN A 306 -19.24 7.90 -10.90
C ASN A 306 -18.06 7.24 -10.18
N ILE A 307 -18.25 5.99 -9.75
CA ILE A 307 -17.15 5.18 -9.20
C ILE A 307 -16.52 4.40 -10.36
N VAL A 308 -15.23 4.64 -10.61
CA VAL A 308 -14.49 3.94 -11.68
C VAL A 308 -14.62 2.42 -11.50
N SER A 309 -14.89 1.72 -12.58
CA SER A 309 -15.24 0.28 -12.63
C SER A 309 -16.60 -0.09 -11.98
N GLY A 310 -17.46 0.88 -11.63
CA GLY A 310 -18.81 0.65 -11.12
C GLY A 310 -18.88 0.09 -9.69
N GLY A 311 -17.84 0.31 -8.87
CA GLY A 311 -17.80 -0.15 -7.47
C GLY A 311 -16.42 -0.62 -7.04
N THR A 312 -16.35 -1.39 -5.93
CA THR A 312 -15.09 -1.90 -5.41
C THR A 312 -15.21 -3.34 -4.88
N ASP A 313 -14.16 -4.13 -5.09
CA ASP A 313 -13.98 -5.46 -4.51
C ASP A 313 -13.04 -5.44 -3.29
N ASN A 314 -12.37 -4.31 -3.04
CA ASN A 314 -11.36 -4.17 -2.00
C ASN A 314 -11.66 -3.03 -1.01
N HIS A 315 -10.65 -2.34 -0.50
CA HIS A 315 -10.71 -1.30 0.53
C HIS A 315 -10.81 0.12 0.00
N SER A 316 -10.72 0.32 -1.33
CA SER A 316 -10.59 1.64 -1.94
C SER A 316 -11.48 1.81 -3.15
N MET A 317 -11.79 3.06 -3.48
CA MET A 317 -12.52 3.42 -4.68
C MET A 317 -11.94 4.70 -5.29
N LEU A 318 -12.07 4.82 -6.60
CA LEU A 318 -11.73 6.02 -7.36
C LEU A 318 -13.02 6.68 -7.84
N VAL A 319 -13.24 7.91 -7.39
CA VAL A 319 -14.40 8.71 -7.73
C VAL A 319 -14.04 9.64 -8.89
N ASP A 320 -14.70 9.48 -10.02
CA ASP A 320 -14.60 10.38 -11.16
C ASP A 320 -15.63 11.50 -10.98
N LEU A 321 -15.14 12.74 -10.82
CA LEU A 321 -15.98 13.91 -10.54
C LEU A 321 -16.64 14.46 -11.82
N ARG A 322 -16.14 14.14 -13.01
CA ARG A 322 -16.54 14.75 -14.28
C ARG A 322 -18.02 14.60 -14.60
N SER A 323 -18.63 13.48 -14.20
CA SER A 323 -20.05 13.19 -14.49
C SER A 323 -21.02 14.05 -13.67
N LYS A 324 -20.70 14.34 -12.40
CA LYS A 324 -21.55 15.08 -11.48
C LYS A 324 -21.15 16.56 -11.38
N TYR A 325 -19.85 16.85 -11.43
CA TYR A 325 -19.27 18.18 -11.27
C TYR A 325 -18.24 18.43 -12.39
N PRO A 326 -18.67 18.75 -13.65
CA PRO A 326 -17.78 18.84 -14.80
C PRO A 326 -16.63 19.84 -14.64
N ASP A 327 -16.86 20.93 -13.92
CA ASP A 327 -15.90 22.00 -13.72
C ASP A 327 -15.02 21.80 -12.47
N LEU A 328 -15.41 20.90 -11.55
CA LEU A 328 -14.68 20.64 -10.33
C LEU A 328 -13.43 19.80 -10.60
N THR A 329 -12.26 20.30 -10.18
CA THR A 329 -11.02 19.54 -10.23
C THR A 329 -10.83 18.71 -8.97
N GLY A 330 -10.10 17.58 -9.08
CA GLY A 330 -9.70 16.80 -7.89
C GLY A 330 -8.94 17.63 -6.87
N LYS A 331 -8.16 18.63 -7.33
CA LYS A 331 -7.42 19.56 -6.44
C LYS A 331 -8.34 20.44 -5.60
N VAL A 332 -9.38 20.98 -6.20
CA VAL A 332 -10.36 21.81 -5.46
C VAL A 332 -11.16 20.94 -4.49
N ALA A 333 -11.60 19.75 -4.94
CA ALA A 333 -12.31 18.79 -4.10
C ALA A 333 -11.47 18.34 -2.89
N GLU A 334 -10.20 17.97 -3.11
CA GLU A 334 -9.24 17.62 -2.05
C GLU A 334 -9.12 18.75 -1.02
N ASN A 335 -8.87 19.98 -1.48
CA ASN A 335 -8.69 21.13 -0.60
C ASN A 335 -9.94 21.42 0.25
N ALA A 336 -11.14 21.40 -0.35
CA ALA A 336 -12.39 21.65 0.36
C ALA A 336 -12.69 20.57 1.42
N LEU A 337 -12.52 19.29 1.06
CA LEU A 337 -12.74 18.17 1.98
C LEU A 337 -11.74 18.18 3.14
N VAL A 338 -10.45 18.41 2.85
CA VAL A 338 -9.41 18.53 3.90
C VAL A 338 -9.70 19.70 4.84
N ALA A 339 -10.16 20.85 4.31
CA ALA A 339 -10.57 21.98 5.14
C ALA A 339 -11.77 21.66 6.05
N ALA A 340 -12.61 20.70 5.66
CA ALA A 340 -13.71 20.16 6.43
C ALA A 340 -13.33 18.98 7.35
N ASN A 341 -12.04 18.70 7.54
CA ASN A 341 -11.48 17.56 8.29
C ASN A 341 -11.87 16.18 7.71
N ILE A 342 -12.14 16.09 6.42
CA ILE A 342 -12.30 14.84 5.67
C ILE A 342 -11.06 14.66 4.79
N THR A 343 -10.13 13.82 5.22
CA THR A 343 -8.84 13.66 4.55
C THR A 343 -8.93 12.68 3.38
N VAL A 344 -8.70 13.17 2.17
CA VAL A 344 -8.71 12.42 0.92
C VAL A 344 -7.50 12.82 0.07
N ASN A 345 -7.23 12.13 -1.03
CA ASN A 345 -6.27 12.62 -2.02
C ASN A 345 -6.91 12.77 -3.40
N LYS A 346 -6.51 13.86 -4.12
CA LYS A 346 -6.80 13.94 -5.54
C LYS A 346 -6.12 12.81 -6.28
N ASN A 347 -6.75 12.32 -7.33
CA ASN A 347 -6.22 11.22 -8.15
C ASN A 347 -6.63 11.41 -9.61
N MET A 348 -5.73 11.08 -10.53
CA MET A 348 -6.10 10.97 -11.93
C MET A 348 -7.11 9.84 -12.12
N VAL A 349 -8.04 10.03 -13.02
CA VAL A 349 -8.96 8.98 -13.46
C VAL A 349 -8.48 8.41 -14.80
N PRO A 350 -8.85 7.18 -15.17
CA PRO A 350 -8.49 6.65 -16.47
C PRO A 350 -8.84 7.62 -17.60
N TYR A 351 -7.87 7.84 -18.52
CA TYR A 351 -7.98 8.79 -19.63
C TYR A 351 -8.30 10.24 -19.17
N ASP A 352 -7.72 10.65 -18.05
CA ASP A 352 -7.86 12.00 -17.55
C ASP A 352 -7.22 13.02 -18.51
N THR A 353 -7.97 14.06 -18.85
CA THR A 353 -7.48 15.14 -19.71
C THR A 353 -6.84 16.28 -18.94
N ARG A 354 -7.00 16.30 -17.60
CA ARG A 354 -6.37 17.27 -16.71
C ARG A 354 -4.99 16.82 -16.29
N SER A 355 -4.13 17.78 -15.93
CA SER A 355 -2.78 17.47 -15.44
C SER A 355 -2.80 16.72 -14.11
N ALA A 356 -1.74 16.01 -13.77
CA ALA A 356 -1.56 15.35 -12.48
C ALA A 356 -1.60 16.30 -11.27
N PHE A 357 -1.42 17.60 -11.48
CA PHE A 357 -1.53 18.63 -10.42
C PHE A 357 -2.99 19.02 -10.12
N GLN A 358 -3.89 18.87 -11.09
CA GLN A 358 -5.31 19.20 -10.95
C GLN A 358 -6.19 17.98 -10.78
N THR A 359 -6.04 16.98 -11.65
CA THR A 359 -6.80 15.72 -11.72
C THR A 359 -8.31 15.92 -11.89
N SER A 360 -9.02 14.86 -12.23
CA SER A 360 -10.49 14.87 -12.36
C SER A 360 -11.18 14.00 -11.33
N GLY A 361 -10.44 13.39 -10.42
CA GLY A 361 -10.97 12.50 -9.40
C GLY A 361 -10.37 12.68 -8.02
N ILE A 362 -10.99 11.99 -7.08
CA ILE A 362 -10.48 11.75 -5.73
C ILE A 362 -10.48 10.26 -5.44
N ARG A 363 -9.49 9.81 -4.65
CA ARG A 363 -9.43 8.41 -4.17
C ARG A 363 -9.84 8.38 -2.72
N LEU A 364 -10.71 7.41 -2.39
CA LEU A 364 -11.21 7.14 -1.05
C LEU A 364 -10.84 5.71 -0.62
N GLY A 365 -10.72 5.50 0.68
CA GLY A 365 -10.52 4.19 1.27
C GLY A 365 -11.03 4.13 2.71
N THR A 366 -11.28 2.93 3.19
CA THR A 366 -11.94 2.70 4.47
C THR A 366 -11.09 2.08 5.58
N PRO A 367 -9.78 1.72 5.39
CA PRO A 367 -9.02 1.04 6.42
C PRO A 367 -8.89 1.84 7.72
N ALA A 368 -8.49 3.11 7.64
CA ALA A 368 -8.24 3.98 8.79
C ALA A 368 -9.52 4.22 9.59
N ILE A 369 -10.60 4.61 8.94
CA ILE A 369 -11.87 4.86 9.63
C ILE A 369 -12.47 3.57 10.22
N THR A 370 -12.27 2.41 9.56
CA THR A 370 -12.68 1.11 10.11
C THR A 370 -11.86 0.74 11.35
N THR A 371 -10.55 1.02 11.37
CA THR A 371 -9.70 0.81 12.55
C THR A 371 -10.23 1.58 13.76
N ARG A 372 -10.88 2.71 13.55
CA ARG A 372 -11.56 3.50 14.58
C ARG A 372 -12.92 2.94 15.01
N GLY A 373 -13.38 1.84 14.43
CA GLY A 373 -14.64 1.18 14.78
C GLY A 373 -15.84 1.60 13.93
N ALA A 374 -15.65 2.37 12.86
CA ALA A 374 -16.72 2.78 11.96
C ALA A 374 -17.33 1.59 11.22
N LYS A 375 -18.66 1.64 11.04
CA LYS A 375 -19.45 0.67 10.29
C LYS A 375 -20.26 1.38 9.19
N GLU A 376 -21.23 0.70 8.60
CA GLU A 376 -21.97 1.17 7.42
C GLU A 376 -22.75 2.46 7.67
N ASP A 377 -23.31 2.64 8.85
CA ASP A 377 -23.98 3.89 9.25
C ASP A 377 -23.07 5.12 9.20
N MET A 378 -21.80 4.93 9.54
CA MET A 378 -20.79 5.98 9.35
C MET A 378 -20.53 6.25 7.86
N MET A 379 -20.59 5.24 7.00
CA MET A 379 -20.39 5.40 5.55
C MET A 379 -21.52 6.23 4.91
N ASP A 380 -22.75 6.08 5.40
CA ASP A 380 -23.88 6.93 5.00
C ASP A 380 -23.58 8.40 5.33
N LEU A 381 -23.19 8.68 6.57
CA LEU A 381 -22.81 10.02 7.00
C LEU A 381 -21.65 10.59 6.17
N ILE A 382 -20.60 9.80 5.94
CA ILE A 382 -19.45 10.21 5.14
C ILE A 382 -19.88 10.61 3.72
N ALA A 383 -20.74 9.83 3.08
CA ALA A 383 -21.24 10.13 1.74
C ALA A 383 -22.05 11.43 1.71
N ASP A 384 -22.90 11.66 2.75
CA ASP A 384 -23.64 12.91 2.89
C ASP A 384 -22.72 14.14 3.06
N LEU A 385 -21.72 14.02 3.93
CA LEU A 385 -20.79 15.11 4.21
C LEU A 385 -19.89 15.43 2.99
N ILE A 386 -19.46 14.41 2.25
CA ILE A 386 -18.70 14.59 1.00
C ILE A 386 -19.55 15.36 -0.01
N GLU A 387 -20.80 14.97 -0.19
CA GLU A 387 -21.72 15.66 -1.12
C GLU A 387 -22.01 17.10 -0.66
N GLU A 388 -22.25 17.33 0.63
CA GLU A 388 -22.50 18.68 1.20
C GLU A 388 -21.33 19.63 0.88
N VAL A 389 -20.07 19.17 1.09
CA VAL A 389 -18.88 19.98 0.78
C VAL A 389 -18.70 20.19 -0.72
N LEU A 390 -18.85 19.14 -1.55
CA LEU A 390 -18.59 19.24 -2.98
C LEU A 390 -19.68 20.02 -3.75
N ASN A 391 -20.88 20.18 -3.19
CA ASN A 391 -21.91 21.05 -3.73
C ASN A 391 -21.59 22.55 -3.54
N ALA A 392 -20.74 22.90 -2.57
CA ALA A 392 -20.33 24.27 -2.29
C ALA A 392 -18.86 24.35 -1.83
N PRO A 393 -17.90 23.94 -2.69
CA PRO A 393 -16.51 23.69 -2.29
C PRO A 393 -15.72 24.96 -1.92
N GLU A 394 -16.26 26.15 -2.22
CA GLU A 394 -15.67 27.45 -1.88
C GLU A 394 -16.45 28.21 -0.79
N ASP A 395 -17.58 27.63 -0.31
CA ASP A 395 -18.36 28.24 0.77
C ASP A 395 -17.77 27.95 2.14
N ALA A 396 -17.09 28.94 2.71
CA ALA A 396 -16.45 28.81 4.01
C ALA A 396 -17.42 28.46 5.16
N LYS A 397 -18.73 28.84 5.04
CA LYS A 397 -19.73 28.49 6.07
C LYS A 397 -20.13 27.02 6.00
N VAL A 398 -20.32 26.49 4.79
CA VAL A 398 -20.59 25.06 4.58
C VAL A 398 -19.42 24.23 5.09
N ILE A 399 -18.18 24.57 4.70
CA ILE A 399 -16.97 23.88 5.13
C ILE A 399 -16.84 23.89 6.66
N ALA A 400 -17.04 25.06 7.31
CA ALA A 400 -16.95 25.16 8.76
C ALA A 400 -18.04 24.37 9.49
N ASN A 401 -19.26 24.34 8.94
CA ASN A 401 -20.36 23.53 9.49
C ASN A 401 -20.06 22.02 9.41
N VAL A 402 -19.61 21.55 8.24
CA VAL A 402 -19.22 20.15 8.06
C VAL A 402 -18.04 19.78 8.98
N LYS A 403 -17.02 20.64 9.05
CA LYS A 403 -15.90 20.46 9.99
C LYS A 403 -16.36 20.26 11.42
N SER A 404 -17.32 21.07 11.88
CA SER A 404 -17.86 20.94 13.24
C SER A 404 -18.61 19.62 13.44
N LYS A 405 -19.37 19.17 12.44
CA LYS A 405 -20.03 17.84 12.46
C LYS A 405 -19.02 16.72 12.52
N VAL A 406 -17.95 16.79 11.72
CA VAL A 406 -16.86 15.79 11.71
C VAL A 406 -16.22 15.68 13.08
N ILE A 407 -15.76 16.81 13.66
CA ILE A 407 -15.10 16.84 14.97
C ILE A 407 -16.02 16.25 16.04
N GLU A 408 -17.31 16.63 16.07
CA GLU A 408 -18.26 16.13 17.07
C GLU A 408 -18.48 14.62 16.94
N THR A 409 -18.64 14.14 15.70
CA THR A 409 -18.80 12.71 15.41
C THR A 409 -17.58 11.92 15.88
N MET A 410 -16.36 12.40 15.53
CA MET A 410 -15.12 11.66 15.77
C MET A 410 -14.71 11.59 17.24
N LYS A 411 -15.31 12.37 18.16
CA LYS A 411 -15.12 12.21 19.60
C LYS A 411 -15.51 10.84 20.14
N ASN A 412 -16.42 10.14 19.45
CA ASN A 412 -16.91 8.82 19.84
C ASN A 412 -16.07 7.66 19.25
N TYR A 413 -15.06 7.97 18.48
CA TYR A 413 -14.25 6.98 17.76
C TYR A 413 -12.77 7.13 18.16
N PRO A 414 -12.20 6.23 18.98
CA PRO A 414 -10.76 6.24 19.32
C PRO A 414 -9.92 6.01 18.06
N LEU A 415 -8.61 6.30 18.08
CA LEU A 415 -7.75 6.00 16.93
C LEU A 415 -7.64 4.50 16.65
N PHE A 416 -7.75 3.68 17.68
CA PHE A 416 -7.69 2.22 17.58
C PHE A 416 -8.78 1.60 18.45
N ALA A 417 -9.73 0.88 17.83
CA ALA A 417 -10.92 0.32 18.46
C ALA A 417 -10.94 -1.22 18.52
N TYR A 418 -9.89 -1.90 18.05
CA TYR A 418 -9.80 -3.37 17.98
C TYR A 418 -8.79 -3.94 18.97
#